data_6197a6efa6fff1affe75d1f3128e3ba9
#
_entry.id   6197a6efa6fff1affe75d1f3128e3ba9
#
_cell.length_a   1.000
_cell.length_b   1.000
_cell.length_c   1.000
_cell.angle_alpha   90.00
_cell.angle_beta   90.00
_cell.angle_gamma   90.00
#
_symmetry.space_group_name_H-M   'P 1'
#
loop_
_entity.id
_entity.type
_entity.pdbx_description
1 polymer ?
#
loop_
_entity_poly.entity_id
_entity_poly.type
_entity_poly.pdbx_seq_one_letter_code
_entity_poly.pdbx_strand_id
1 'polypeptide(L)'
;MTALLMGVVAGVIAVFAERADALATGGNATPIGYINTYTWILVSAVLFGFMGAIITTEVQALIGLITMSSPLSWLWPVINLIFAIVVGAIAYGFTRCRSQAKLSTKLLVMSAACAVLDIPLVYVVMVLALGLPFIVYIAALPMYFVLQLVPSTILAYMLVKTLKRSKVL
;
A
#
# COMPACT_ATOMS: atom_id res chain seq x y z
N MET A 1 -5.61 18.23 6.31
CA MET A 1 -4.43 18.23 7.20
C MET A 1 -4.13 16.84 7.76
N THR A 2 -5.09 16.12 8.34
CA THR A 2 -4.86 14.79 8.95
C THR A 2 -4.34 13.72 7.98
N ALA A 3 -4.87 13.66 6.74
CA ALA A 3 -4.38 12.74 5.72
C ALA A 3 -2.91 13.02 5.32
N LEU A 4 -2.51 14.28 5.25
CA LEU A 4 -1.13 14.68 4.97
C LEU A 4 -0.19 14.24 6.10
N LEU A 5 -0.55 14.50 7.36
CA LEU A 5 0.23 14.04 8.51
C LEU A 5 0.35 12.52 8.55
N MET A 6 -0.73 11.80 8.24
CA MET A 6 -0.70 10.35 8.11
C MET A 6 0.27 9.90 7.01
N GLY A 7 0.29 10.59 5.87
CA GLY A 7 1.25 10.34 4.79
C GLY A 7 2.69 10.55 5.23
N VAL A 8 2.97 11.60 6.00
CA VAL A 8 4.33 11.83 6.55
C VAL A 8 4.74 10.69 7.49
N VAL A 9 3.88 10.30 8.42
CA VAL A 9 4.16 9.19 9.34
C VAL A 9 4.37 7.88 8.56
N ALA A 10 3.49 7.58 7.63
CA ALA A 10 3.60 6.40 6.77
C ALA A 10 4.90 6.40 5.96
N GLY A 11 5.30 7.56 5.41
CA GLY A 11 6.53 7.72 4.65
C GLY A 11 7.79 7.52 5.49
N VAL A 12 7.83 8.08 6.69
CA VAL A 12 8.95 7.87 7.61
C VAL A 12 9.08 6.38 7.98
N ILE A 13 7.96 5.71 8.30
CA ILE A 13 7.97 4.27 8.59
C ILE A 13 8.43 3.48 7.34
N ALA A 14 7.98 3.87 6.15
CA ALA A 14 8.38 3.22 4.90
C ALA A 14 9.89 3.27 4.66
N VAL A 15 10.54 4.41 4.92
CA VAL A 15 12.00 4.54 4.78
C VAL A 15 12.74 3.51 5.66
N PHE A 16 12.32 3.37 6.92
CA PHE A 16 12.93 2.38 7.81
C PHE A 16 12.62 0.95 7.37
N ALA A 17 11.39 0.67 6.95
CA ALA A 17 10.97 -0.63 6.47
C ALA A 17 11.76 -1.06 5.22
N GLU A 18 11.86 -0.18 4.22
CA GLU A 18 12.58 -0.45 2.98
C GLU A 18 14.09 -0.61 3.21
N ARG A 19 14.68 0.17 4.12
CA ARG A 19 16.10 -0.01 4.50
C ARG A 19 16.34 -1.33 5.23
N ALA A 20 15.42 -1.74 6.12
CA ALA A 20 15.50 -3.05 6.77
C ALA A 20 15.39 -4.18 5.75
N ASP A 21 14.47 -4.06 4.79
CA ASP A 21 14.35 -5.01 3.68
C ASP A 21 15.62 -5.07 2.85
N ALA A 22 16.19 -3.92 2.48
CA ALA A 22 17.42 -3.86 1.69
C ALA A 22 18.59 -4.54 2.41
N LEU A 23 18.72 -4.36 3.72
CA LEU A 23 19.73 -5.05 4.52
C LEU A 23 19.51 -6.57 4.59
N ALA A 24 18.25 -7.00 4.70
CA ALA A 24 17.90 -8.41 4.82
C ALA A 24 17.96 -9.16 3.49
N THR A 25 17.65 -8.50 2.37
CA THR A 25 17.50 -9.13 1.05
C THR A 25 18.57 -8.74 0.04
N GLY A 26 19.53 -7.89 0.44
CA GLY A 26 20.49 -7.30 -0.49
C GLY A 26 19.84 -6.36 -1.52
N GLY A 27 18.67 -5.80 -1.23
CA GLY A 27 17.92 -4.89 -2.11
C GLY A 27 17.04 -5.59 -3.16
N ASN A 28 16.98 -6.93 -3.13
CA ASN A 28 16.25 -7.72 -4.14
C ASN A 28 14.73 -7.80 -3.89
N ALA A 29 14.28 -7.52 -2.67
CA ALA A 29 12.86 -7.53 -2.32
C ALA A 29 12.57 -6.54 -1.17
N THR A 30 11.33 -6.09 -1.09
CA THR A 30 10.89 -5.11 -0.08
C THR A 30 9.61 -5.57 0.65
N PRO A 31 9.59 -6.77 1.28
CA PRO A 31 8.39 -7.33 1.87
C PRO A 31 7.80 -6.47 3.00
N ILE A 32 8.63 -5.91 3.87
CA ILE A 32 8.16 -5.08 5.00
C ILE A 32 7.66 -3.72 4.49
N GLY A 33 8.41 -3.09 3.57
CA GLY A 33 8.01 -1.86 2.89
C GLY A 33 6.68 -2.02 2.16
N TYR A 34 6.51 -3.15 1.51
CA TYR A 34 5.29 -3.53 0.80
C TYR A 34 4.08 -3.63 1.74
N ILE A 35 4.19 -4.41 2.81
CA ILE A 35 3.13 -4.53 3.83
C ILE A 35 2.79 -3.15 4.41
N ASN A 36 3.79 -2.33 4.73
CA ASN A 36 3.60 -0.99 5.25
C ASN A 36 2.78 -0.12 4.28
N THR A 37 3.19 -0.04 3.02
CA THR A 37 2.52 0.78 2.00
C THR A 37 1.05 0.41 1.85
N TYR A 38 0.73 -0.87 1.66
CA TYR A 38 -0.66 -1.29 1.50
C TYR A 38 -1.50 -1.10 2.76
N THR A 39 -0.91 -1.29 3.93
CA THR A 39 -1.59 -0.99 5.19
C THR A 39 -2.06 0.46 5.24
N TRP A 40 -1.20 1.42 4.90
CA TRP A 40 -1.55 2.84 4.94
C TRP A 40 -2.51 3.27 3.84
N ILE A 41 -2.43 2.68 2.64
CA ILE A 41 -3.42 2.89 1.57
C ILE A 41 -4.82 2.49 2.06
N LEU A 42 -4.96 1.30 2.64
CA LEU A 42 -6.22 0.79 3.15
C LEU A 42 -6.76 1.63 4.31
N VAL A 43 -5.90 1.99 5.27
CA VAL A 43 -6.27 2.82 6.43
C VAL A 43 -6.78 4.18 5.97
N SER A 44 -6.04 4.85 5.11
CA SER A 44 -6.38 6.20 4.65
C SER A 44 -7.64 6.23 3.79
N ALA A 45 -7.87 5.20 2.96
CA ALA A 45 -9.09 5.06 2.19
C ALA A 45 -10.33 4.90 3.07
N VAL A 46 -10.23 4.12 4.16
CA VAL A 46 -11.34 3.92 5.10
C VAL A 46 -11.62 5.15 5.95
N LEU A 47 -10.57 5.89 6.35
CA LEU A 47 -10.70 7.02 7.26
C LEU A 47 -11.02 8.33 6.54
N PHE A 48 -10.44 8.56 5.39
CA PHE A 48 -10.50 9.83 4.68
C PHE A 48 -11.09 9.73 3.27
N GLY A 49 -11.50 8.53 2.85
CA GLY A 49 -12.09 8.29 1.53
C GLY A 49 -11.09 8.45 0.38
N PHE A 50 -11.63 8.70 -0.83
CA PHE A 50 -10.88 8.74 -2.08
C PHE A 50 -9.67 9.69 -2.05
N MET A 51 -9.91 10.96 -1.75
CA MET A 51 -8.82 11.96 -1.74
C MET A 51 -7.81 11.71 -0.61
N GLY A 52 -8.28 11.19 0.52
CA GLY A 52 -7.39 10.83 1.62
C GLY A 52 -6.43 9.70 1.26
N ALA A 53 -6.90 8.70 0.52
CA ALA A 53 -6.06 7.63 0.01
C ALA A 53 -4.94 8.19 -0.88
N ILE A 54 -5.29 9.05 -1.86
CA ILE A 54 -4.32 9.66 -2.77
C ILE A 54 -3.29 10.50 -1.99
N ILE A 55 -3.75 11.44 -1.16
CA ILE A 55 -2.84 12.34 -0.43
C ILE A 55 -1.88 11.57 0.46
N THR A 56 -2.38 10.62 1.26
CA THR A 56 -1.53 9.83 2.17
C THR A 56 -0.48 9.04 1.40
N THR A 57 -0.89 8.42 0.30
CA THR A 57 -0.04 7.50 -0.47
C THR A 57 1.01 8.26 -1.26
N GLU A 58 0.65 9.41 -1.88
CA GLU A 58 1.59 10.23 -2.62
C GLU A 58 2.61 10.91 -1.70
N VAL A 59 2.21 11.40 -0.53
CA VAL A 59 3.16 11.95 0.46
C VAL A 59 4.14 10.87 0.91
N GLN A 60 3.67 9.64 1.16
CA GLN A 60 4.55 8.52 1.48
C GLN A 60 5.53 8.23 0.33
N ALA A 61 5.05 8.15 -0.91
CA ALA A 61 5.88 7.88 -2.08
C ALA A 61 6.92 8.97 -2.33
N LEU A 62 6.55 10.25 -2.15
CA LEU A 62 7.47 11.37 -2.26
C LEU A 62 8.58 11.34 -1.21
N ILE A 63 8.27 10.97 0.03
CA ILE A 63 9.30 10.79 1.07
C ILE A 63 10.26 9.66 0.67
N GLY A 64 9.76 8.53 0.19
CA GLY A 64 10.58 7.43 -0.34
C GLY A 64 11.46 7.86 -1.50
N LEU A 65 10.93 8.66 -2.43
CA LEU A 65 11.68 9.20 -3.57
C LEU A 65 12.80 10.15 -3.13
N ILE A 66 12.50 11.11 -2.24
CA ILE A 66 13.48 12.10 -1.76
C ILE A 66 14.60 11.44 -0.94
N THR A 67 14.25 10.43 -0.15
CA THR A 67 15.22 9.72 0.71
C THR A 67 15.97 8.61 -0.01
N MET A 68 15.58 8.30 -1.24
CA MET A 68 16.11 7.16 -2.03
C MET A 68 16.14 5.88 -1.19
N SER A 69 15.02 5.59 -0.52
CA SER A 69 14.88 4.48 0.42
C SER A 69 15.07 3.11 -0.24
N SER A 70 14.82 3.02 -1.55
CA SER A 70 15.04 1.82 -2.36
C SER A 70 15.49 2.20 -3.78
N PRO A 71 16.16 1.30 -4.52
CA PRO A 71 16.54 1.52 -5.92
C PRO A 71 15.33 1.79 -6.84
N LEU A 72 14.13 1.39 -6.43
CA LEU A 72 12.89 1.55 -7.18
C LEU A 72 12.05 2.75 -6.71
N SER A 73 12.59 3.59 -5.81
CA SER A 73 11.83 4.72 -5.24
C SER A 73 11.23 5.66 -6.29
N TRP A 74 11.84 5.77 -7.47
CA TRP A 74 11.35 6.59 -8.57
C TRP A 74 10.04 6.06 -9.20
N LEU A 75 9.73 4.78 -9.03
CA LEU A 75 8.49 4.16 -9.52
C LEU A 75 7.32 4.32 -8.53
N TRP A 76 7.59 4.49 -7.24
CA TRP A 76 6.57 4.46 -6.20
C TRP A 76 5.47 5.50 -6.39
N PRO A 77 5.73 6.77 -6.78
CA PRO A 77 4.63 7.73 -6.99
C PRO A 77 3.62 7.24 -8.02
N VAL A 78 4.07 6.67 -9.13
CA VAL A 78 3.17 6.19 -10.18
C VAL A 78 2.39 4.94 -9.74
N ILE A 79 3.09 3.98 -9.16
CA ILE A 79 2.48 2.71 -8.72
C ILE A 79 1.49 2.96 -7.58
N ASN A 80 1.89 3.73 -6.59
CA ASN A 80 1.07 4.05 -5.43
C ASN A 80 -0.17 4.85 -5.82
N LEU A 81 -0.06 5.77 -6.80
CA LEU A 81 -1.21 6.50 -7.31
C LEU A 81 -2.26 5.56 -7.92
N ILE A 82 -1.84 4.56 -8.69
CA ILE A 82 -2.76 3.57 -9.29
C ILE A 82 -3.52 2.83 -8.18
N PHE A 83 -2.81 2.34 -7.15
CA PHE A 83 -3.44 1.66 -6.03
C PHE A 83 -4.38 2.58 -5.23
N ALA A 84 -3.94 3.82 -4.97
CA ALA A 84 -4.74 4.79 -4.23
C ALA A 84 -6.04 5.14 -4.97
N ILE A 85 -6.00 5.27 -6.29
CA ILE A 85 -7.19 5.51 -7.11
C ILE A 85 -8.17 4.34 -7.00
N VAL A 86 -7.69 3.10 -7.16
CA VAL A 86 -8.57 1.92 -7.13
C VAL A 86 -9.16 1.70 -5.74
N VAL A 87 -8.33 1.72 -4.70
CA VAL A 87 -8.78 1.55 -3.32
C VAL A 87 -9.71 2.68 -2.90
N GLY A 88 -9.36 3.90 -3.25
CA GLY A 88 -10.17 5.09 -2.97
C GLY A 88 -11.53 5.04 -3.68
N ALA A 89 -11.57 4.60 -4.93
CA ALA A 89 -12.82 4.42 -5.69
C ALA A 89 -13.72 3.36 -5.05
N ILE A 90 -13.16 2.24 -4.61
CA ILE A 90 -13.90 1.19 -3.88
C ILE A 90 -14.44 1.73 -2.55
N ALA A 91 -13.61 2.44 -1.78
CA ALA A 91 -14.03 3.06 -0.52
C ALA A 91 -15.15 4.08 -0.74
N TYR A 92 -15.05 4.90 -1.79
CA TYR A 92 -16.10 5.82 -2.20
C TYR A 92 -17.39 5.07 -2.58
N GLY A 93 -17.30 3.97 -3.33
CA GLY A 93 -18.43 3.12 -3.66
C GLY A 93 -19.17 2.60 -2.42
N PHE A 94 -18.44 2.09 -1.42
CA PHE A 94 -19.03 1.67 -0.15
C PHE A 94 -19.76 2.80 0.58
N THR A 95 -19.22 4.02 0.53
CA THR A 95 -19.83 5.18 1.16
C THR A 95 -21.08 5.64 0.41
N ARG A 96 -20.99 5.75 -0.91
CA ARG A 96 -22.09 6.19 -1.79
C ARG A 96 -23.27 5.23 -1.73
N CYS A 97 -23.03 3.93 -1.77
CA CYS A 97 -24.07 2.90 -1.69
C CYS A 97 -24.59 2.70 -0.25
N ARG A 98 -24.16 3.50 0.74
CA ARG A 98 -24.50 3.33 2.16
C ARG A 98 -24.34 1.89 2.64
N SER A 99 -23.32 1.22 2.14
CA SER A 99 -23.08 -0.20 2.42
C SER A 99 -22.89 -0.43 3.91
N GLN A 100 -23.71 -1.34 4.46
CA GLN A 100 -23.60 -1.81 5.85
C GLN A 100 -22.54 -2.89 6.03
N ALA A 101 -21.71 -3.14 5.00
CA ALA A 101 -20.66 -4.14 5.08
C ALA A 101 -19.73 -3.87 6.28
N LYS A 102 -19.35 -4.95 6.96
CA LYS A 102 -18.40 -4.88 8.09
C LYS A 102 -17.07 -4.29 7.64
N LEU A 103 -16.35 -3.64 8.55
CA LEU A 103 -15.01 -3.07 8.27
C LEU A 103 -14.06 -4.13 7.67
N SER A 104 -14.05 -5.34 8.22
CA SER A 104 -13.25 -6.44 7.69
C SER A 104 -13.56 -6.77 6.22
N THR A 105 -14.84 -6.80 5.85
CA THR A 105 -15.26 -7.04 4.47
C THR A 105 -14.81 -5.92 3.54
N LYS A 106 -14.94 -4.65 3.95
CA LYS A 106 -14.49 -3.49 3.17
C LYS A 106 -12.98 -3.55 2.91
N LEU A 107 -12.20 -3.82 3.96
CA LEU A 107 -10.75 -3.93 3.85
C LEU A 107 -10.35 -5.13 2.97
N LEU A 108 -11.01 -6.27 3.13
CA LEU A 108 -10.72 -7.45 2.33
C LEU A 108 -10.98 -7.23 0.83
N VAL A 109 -12.10 -6.58 0.48
CA VAL A 109 -12.42 -6.27 -0.92
C VAL A 109 -11.39 -5.30 -1.52
N MET A 110 -11.01 -4.26 -0.78
CA MET A 110 -9.99 -3.31 -1.24
C MET A 110 -8.62 -3.99 -1.39
N SER A 111 -8.23 -4.82 -0.43
CA SER A 111 -6.96 -5.56 -0.47
C SER A 111 -6.94 -6.59 -1.61
N ALA A 112 -8.04 -7.30 -1.85
CA ALA A 112 -8.17 -8.22 -2.97
C ALA A 112 -8.06 -7.50 -4.33
N ALA A 113 -8.67 -6.33 -4.47
CA ALA A 113 -8.55 -5.52 -5.68
C ALA A 113 -7.09 -5.09 -5.92
N CYS A 114 -6.37 -4.69 -4.87
CA CYS A 114 -4.94 -4.41 -4.98
C CYS A 114 -4.15 -5.65 -5.39
N ALA A 115 -4.41 -6.80 -4.77
CA ALA A 115 -3.71 -8.05 -5.09
C ALA A 115 -3.89 -8.47 -6.58
N VAL A 116 -5.07 -8.21 -7.14
CA VAL A 116 -5.30 -8.43 -8.58
C VAL A 116 -4.52 -7.43 -9.44
N LEU A 117 -4.42 -6.16 -9.00
CA LEU A 117 -3.63 -5.14 -9.70
C LEU A 117 -2.13 -5.41 -9.64
N ASP A 118 -1.64 -6.08 -8.61
CA ASP A 118 -0.23 -6.45 -8.51
C ASP A 118 0.22 -7.36 -9.65
N ILE A 119 -0.67 -8.21 -10.16
CA ILE A 119 -0.31 -9.14 -11.23
C ILE A 119 0.36 -8.40 -12.41
N PRO A 120 -0.30 -7.43 -13.07
CA PRO A 120 0.33 -6.68 -14.15
C PRO A 120 1.42 -5.71 -13.68
N LEU A 121 1.29 -5.08 -12.50
CA LEU A 121 2.24 -4.08 -12.03
C LEU A 121 3.58 -4.70 -11.62
N VAL A 122 3.56 -5.83 -10.92
CA VAL A 122 4.78 -6.58 -10.58
C VAL A 122 5.46 -7.12 -11.86
N TYR A 123 4.68 -7.52 -12.86
CA TYR A 123 5.23 -7.87 -14.18
C TYR A 123 5.98 -6.69 -14.82
N VAL A 124 5.34 -5.52 -14.87
CA VAL A 124 5.96 -4.31 -15.44
C VAL A 124 7.26 -3.96 -14.70
N VAL A 125 7.25 -4.02 -13.37
CA VAL A 125 8.43 -3.71 -12.56
C VAL A 125 9.52 -4.76 -12.73
N MET A 126 9.21 -6.04 -12.52
CA MET A 126 10.22 -7.09 -12.48
C MET A 126 10.76 -7.43 -13.86
N VAL A 127 9.87 -7.59 -14.84
CA VAL A 127 10.27 -8.07 -16.17
C VAL A 127 10.66 -6.91 -17.08
N LEU A 128 9.83 -5.85 -17.16
CA LEU A 128 10.07 -4.76 -18.11
C LEU A 128 11.06 -3.72 -17.58
N ALA A 129 10.97 -3.33 -16.31
CA ALA A 129 11.83 -2.29 -15.75
C ALA A 129 13.18 -2.84 -15.25
N LEU A 130 13.18 -3.99 -14.58
CA LEU A 130 14.40 -4.61 -14.03
C LEU A 130 15.02 -5.67 -14.95
N GLY A 131 14.36 -6.07 -16.03
CA GLY A 131 14.86 -7.08 -16.97
C GLY A 131 15.01 -8.49 -16.37
N LEU A 132 14.28 -8.78 -15.28
CA LEU A 132 14.35 -10.09 -14.63
C LEU A 132 13.68 -11.18 -15.49
N PRO A 133 14.18 -12.43 -15.46
CA PRO A 133 13.55 -13.54 -16.15
C PRO A 133 12.09 -13.75 -15.70
N PHE A 134 11.21 -14.09 -16.64
CA PHE A 134 9.77 -14.29 -16.37
C PHE A 134 9.51 -15.33 -15.26
N ILE A 135 10.36 -16.33 -15.12
CA ILE A 135 10.25 -17.34 -14.07
C ILE A 135 10.39 -16.73 -12.66
N VAL A 136 11.22 -15.69 -12.51
CA VAL A 136 11.39 -14.97 -11.22
C VAL A 136 10.11 -14.24 -10.84
N TYR A 137 9.46 -13.60 -11.82
CA TYR A 137 8.17 -12.97 -11.62
C TYR A 137 7.11 -13.98 -11.16
N ILE A 138 6.97 -15.11 -11.84
CA ILE A 138 6.00 -16.15 -11.48
C ILE A 138 6.26 -16.70 -10.06
N ALA A 139 7.53 -16.90 -9.69
CA ALA A 139 7.90 -17.37 -8.36
C ALA A 139 7.62 -16.33 -7.25
N ALA A 140 7.75 -15.05 -7.57
CA ALA A 140 7.51 -13.96 -6.61
C ALA A 140 6.03 -13.62 -6.40
N LEU A 141 5.18 -13.82 -7.41
CA LEU A 141 3.75 -13.45 -7.37
C LEU A 141 2.99 -13.96 -6.14
N PRO A 142 3.09 -15.25 -5.74
CA PRO A 142 2.38 -15.76 -4.58
C PRO A 142 2.79 -15.05 -3.29
N MET A 143 4.07 -14.68 -3.16
CA MET A 143 4.57 -13.94 -1.99
C MET A 143 3.92 -12.55 -1.92
N TYR A 144 3.94 -11.77 -2.98
CA TYR A 144 3.32 -10.44 -3.02
C TYR A 144 1.82 -10.52 -2.74
N PHE A 145 1.14 -11.47 -3.36
CA PHE A 145 -0.29 -11.70 -3.14
C PHE A 145 -0.62 -11.97 -1.67
N VAL A 146 0.12 -12.87 -1.03
CA VAL A 146 -0.09 -13.22 0.39
C VAL A 146 0.24 -12.04 1.31
N LEU A 147 1.36 -11.34 1.08
CA LEU A 147 1.78 -10.20 1.89
C LEU A 147 0.76 -9.07 1.85
N GLN A 148 0.14 -8.83 0.70
CA GLN A 148 -0.86 -7.81 0.54
C GLN A 148 -2.20 -8.20 1.16
N LEU A 149 -2.66 -9.42 0.88
CA LEU A 149 -3.99 -9.84 1.29
C LEU A 149 -4.09 -10.08 2.80
N VAL A 150 -3.08 -10.70 3.41
CA VAL A 150 -3.17 -11.16 4.81
C VAL A 150 -2.61 -10.12 5.79
N PRO A 151 -1.30 -9.88 5.89
CA PRO A 151 -0.76 -9.00 6.93
C PRO A 151 -1.21 -7.54 6.76
N SER A 152 -1.27 -7.01 5.52
CA SER A 152 -1.70 -5.63 5.31
C SER A 152 -3.15 -5.42 5.71
N THR A 153 -4.05 -6.37 5.41
CA THR A 153 -5.46 -6.29 5.82
C THR A 153 -5.63 -6.37 7.34
N ILE A 154 -4.90 -7.27 8.00
CA ILE A 154 -4.94 -7.42 9.46
C ILE A 154 -4.44 -6.15 10.14
N LEU A 155 -3.28 -5.63 9.72
CA LEU A 155 -2.71 -4.40 10.28
C LEU A 155 -3.61 -3.19 10.04
N ALA A 156 -4.17 -3.06 8.83
CA ALA A 156 -5.12 -1.99 8.52
C ALA A 156 -6.38 -2.08 9.40
N TYR A 157 -6.91 -3.28 9.62
CA TYR A 157 -8.05 -3.48 10.52
C TYR A 157 -7.75 -3.05 11.94
N MET A 158 -6.59 -3.46 12.48
CA MET A 158 -6.16 -3.11 13.83
C MET A 158 -5.97 -1.59 13.97
N LEU A 159 -5.27 -0.95 13.02
CA LEU A 159 -5.03 0.49 13.03
C LEU A 159 -6.32 1.29 12.94
N VAL A 160 -7.21 0.97 11.99
CA VAL A 160 -8.51 1.68 11.87
C VAL A 160 -9.33 1.55 13.15
N LYS A 161 -9.36 0.36 13.75
CA LYS A 161 -10.11 0.13 14.99
C LYS A 161 -9.52 0.92 16.17
N THR A 162 -8.20 0.98 16.28
CA THR A 162 -7.50 1.74 17.32
C THR A 162 -7.69 3.23 17.14
N LEU A 163 -7.49 3.75 15.93
CA LEU A 163 -7.66 5.19 15.64
C LEU A 163 -9.09 5.67 15.87
N LYS A 164 -10.10 4.87 15.51
CA LYS A 164 -11.50 5.19 15.81
C LYS A 164 -11.83 5.17 17.30
N ARG A 165 -11.15 4.34 18.10
CA ARG A 165 -11.36 4.28 19.55
C ARG A 165 -10.68 5.42 20.29
N SER A 166 -9.52 5.87 19.83
CA SER A 166 -8.75 6.94 20.46
C SER A 166 -9.35 8.34 20.27
N LYS A 167 -10.43 8.48 19.49
CA LYS A 167 -11.06 9.76 19.14
C LYS A 167 -10.08 10.80 18.57
N VAL A 168 -8.97 10.35 17.97
CA VAL A 168 -7.95 11.21 17.34
C VAL A 168 -8.45 11.71 15.98
N LEU A 169 -9.52 11.12 15.48
CA LEU A 169 -10.13 11.42 14.18
C LEU A 169 -11.60 11.80 14.34
#